data_6750ca664ab2952036d42dd7cfe6bcf5
#
_entry.id   6750ca664ab2952036d42dd7cfe6bcf5
#
_cell.length_a   1.000
_cell.length_b   1.000
_cell.length_c   1.000
_cell.angle_alpha   90.00
_cell.angle_beta   90.00
_cell.angle_gamma   90.00
#
_symmetry.space_group_name_H-M   'P 1'
#
loop_
_entity.id
_entity.type
_entity.pdbx_description
1 polymer ?
#
loop_
_entity_poly.entity_id
_entity_poly.type
_entity_poly.pdbx_seq_one_letter_code
_entity_poly.pdbx_strand_id
1 'polypeptide(L)'
;IVATDHGFLLGEHGWWAKNRPLFYEELSHTPLFIWDPRTGAAGERRKALVQTIDLAPTLLSYFCVPIPPDMQGHDLQTVLQQDIPVRDAALFGMFGAHVCVTDGRWVYMRADRPGTALYDYTLLPLHQRAMYAPEELQKLTLHEPFSFTKGCRTLKIAMPKDFYPCMSTAPEENRDALFDLQTDPKQEHSIKDLIQEQHMIDLMSRLMQENDTPAEQYARIGLQQP
;
A
#
# COMPACT_ATOMS: atom_id res chain seq x y z
N ILE A 1 19.80 -9.78 -0.50
CA ILE A 1 18.33 -9.63 -0.45
C ILE A 1 17.77 -10.11 -1.79
N VAL A 2 16.76 -10.99 -1.75
CA VAL A 2 15.98 -11.39 -2.92
C VAL A 2 14.53 -11.04 -2.64
N ALA A 3 13.95 -10.18 -3.47
CA ALA A 3 12.59 -9.68 -3.36
C ALA A 3 12.02 -9.42 -4.76
N THR A 4 10.72 -9.19 -4.84
CA THR A 4 10.05 -8.71 -6.04
C THR A 4 9.17 -7.50 -5.70
N ASP A 5 8.84 -6.68 -6.68
CA ASP A 5 8.01 -5.48 -6.54
C ASP A 5 6.52 -5.81 -6.36
N HIS A 6 6.04 -6.89 -6.97
CA HIS A 6 4.67 -7.40 -6.86
C HIS A 6 4.63 -8.87 -7.25
N GLY A 7 3.53 -9.55 -6.91
CA GLY A 7 3.23 -10.89 -7.39
C GLY A 7 2.50 -10.91 -8.74
N PHE A 8 1.97 -12.07 -9.10
CA PHE A 8 1.25 -12.29 -10.36
C PHE A 8 0.24 -13.42 -10.20
N LEU A 9 -1.00 -13.22 -10.62
CA LEU A 9 -2.02 -14.26 -10.70
C LEU A 9 -1.75 -15.14 -11.91
N LEU A 10 -1.61 -16.43 -11.71
CA LEU A 10 -1.33 -17.44 -12.74
C LEU A 10 -2.54 -18.36 -13.00
N GLY A 11 -3.74 -17.85 -12.83
CA GLY A 11 -5.00 -18.55 -12.94
C GLY A 11 -5.83 -18.48 -11.66
N GLU A 12 -5.23 -18.07 -10.54
CA GLU A 12 -5.96 -17.83 -9.29
C GLU A 12 -7.02 -16.76 -9.52
N HIS A 13 -8.15 -16.88 -8.85
CA HIS A 13 -9.31 -15.98 -8.99
C HIS A 13 -9.77 -15.77 -10.44
N GLY A 14 -9.43 -16.69 -11.36
CA GLY A 14 -9.78 -16.63 -12.77
C GLY A 14 -8.97 -15.62 -13.59
N TRP A 15 -7.83 -15.12 -13.10
CA TRP A 15 -7.04 -14.10 -13.75
C TRP A 15 -5.61 -14.51 -14.10
N TRP A 16 -5.11 -13.98 -15.21
CA TRP A 16 -3.69 -13.93 -15.59
C TRP A 16 -3.26 -12.47 -15.60
N ALA A 17 -2.92 -11.91 -14.43
CA ALA A 17 -2.69 -10.48 -14.29
C ALA A 17 -1.90 -10.14 -13.02
N LYS A 18 -1.38 -8.90 -12.98
CA LYS A 18 -0.73 -8.31 -11.80
C LYS A 18 -1.44 -7.05 -11.28
N ASN A 19 -2.07 -6.28 -12.14
CA ASN A 19 -2.69 -5.00 -11.82
C ASN A 19 -4.22 -5.14 -11.79
N ARG A 20 -4.72 -6.03 -10.96
CA ARG A 20 -6.16 -6.29 -10.83
C ARG A 20 -6.59 -6.16 -9.36
N PRO A 21 -7.65 -5.42 -9.05
CA PRO A 21 -8.35 -5.60 -7.78
C PRO A 21 -9.13 -6.95 -7.83
N LEU A 22 -9.34 -7.60 -6.76
CA LEU A 22 -8.82 -7.32 -5.43
C LEU A 22 -7.32 -7.67 -5.36
N PHE A 23 -6.60 -7.07 -4.40
CA PHE A 23 -5.17 -7.30 -4.25
C PHE A 23 -4.91 -8.48 -3.31
N TYR A 24 -5.09 -9.67 -3.85
CA TYR A 24 -4.93 -10.95 -3.15
C TYR A 24 -3.48 -11.20 -2.69
N GLU A 25 -3.30 -12.19 -1.82
CA GLU A 25 -1.99 -12.58 -1.29
C GLU A 25 -0.97 -12.87 -2.42
N GLU A 26 -1.41 -13.47 -3.52
CA GLU A 26 -0.56 -13.75 -4.68
C GLU A 26 0.01 -12.49 -5.34
N LEU A 27 -0.63 -11.33 -5.13
CA LEU A 27 -0.18 -10.04 -5.66
C LEU A 27 0.61 -9.22 -4.65
N SER A 28 0.17 -9.22 -3.39
CA SER A 28 0.63 -8.29 -2.35
C SER A 28 1.60 -8.92 -1.34
N HIS A 29 1.48 -10.21 -1.06
CA HIS A 29 2.37 -10.93 -0.14
C HIS A 29 3.59 -11.47 -0.90
N THR A 30 4.45 -10.56 -1.29
CA THR A 30 5.63 -10.87 -2.12
C THR A 30 6.71 -11.59 -1.34
N PRO A 31 7.44 -12.53 -1.96
CA PRO A 31 8.56 -13.22 -1.31
C PRO A 31 9.68 -12.23 -0.97
N LEU A 32 10.20 -12.37 0.25
CA LEU A 32 11.34 -11.61 0.75
C LEU A 32 12.32 -12.57 1.44
N PHE A 33 13.53 -12.68 0.89
CA PHE A 33 14.62 -13.45 1.48
C PHE A 33 15.77 -12.50 1.80
N ILE A 34 16.22 -12.49 3.06
CA ILE A 34 17.33 -11.68 3.51
C ILE A 34 18.37 -12.60 4.16
N TRP A 35 19.60 -12.50 3.69
CA TRP A 35 20.76 -13.03 4.38
C TRP A 35 21.57 -11.87 4.95
N ASP A 36 21.74 -11.89 6.26
CA ASP A 36 22.54 -10.91 6.99
C ASP A 36 23.54 -11.68 7.90
N PRO A 37 24.84 -11.64 7.59
CA PRO A 37 25.85 -12.38 8.37
C PRO A 37 25.95 -11.94 9.83
N ARG A 38 25.44 -10.76 10.18
CA ARG A 38 25.46 -10.23 11.56
C ARG A 38 24.45 -10.91 12.46
N THR A 39 23.39 -11.52 11.92
CA THR A 39 22.30 -12.12 12.70
C THR A 39 22.58 -13.57 13.09
N GLY A 40 23.44 -14.28 12.35
CA GLY A 40 23.65 -15.71 12.52
C GLY A 40 22.46 -16.60 12.13
N ALA A 41 21.33 -16.01 11.72
CA ALA A 41 20.14 -16.74 11.31
C ALA A 41 20.32 -17.35 9.90
N ALA A 42 19.95 -18.62 9.74
CA ALA A 42 20.02 -19.32 8.45
C ALA A 42 18.84 -20.29 8.31
N GLY A 43 18.14 -20.24 7.18
CA GLY A 43 17.04 -21.16 6.88
C GLY A 43 15.80 -20.96 7.77
N GLU A 44 15.67 -19.83 8.42
CA GLU A 44 14.55 -19.51 9.32
C GLU A 44 13.48 -18.70 8.61
N ARG A 45 12.23 -18.86 9.05
CA ARG A 45 11.10 -18.02 8.63
C ARG A 45 10.75 -17.05 9.74
N ARG A 46 10.45 -15.79 9.36
CA ARG A 46 9.93 -14.75 10.23
C ARG A 46 8.45 -14.53 9.91
N LYS A 47 7.67 -14.18 10.94
CA LYS A 47 6.22 -13.95 10.83
C LYS A 47 5.85 -12.49 10.99
N ALA A 48 6.77 -11.68 11.51
CA ALA A 48 6.54 -10.25 11.69
C ALA A 48 6.17 -9.59 10.35
N LEU A 49 5.15 -8.74 10.38
CA LEU A 49 4.69 -7.99 9.22
C LEU A 49 5.74 -6.96 8.80
N VAL A 50 6.15 -7.03 7.54
CA VAL A 50 7.16 -6.16 6.94
C VAL A 50 6.66 -5.61 5.60
N GLN A 51 7.26 -4.51 5.13
CA GLN A 51 6.92 -3.90 3.84
C GLN A 51 8.20 -3.62 3.03
N THR A 52 8.07 -3.43 1.73
CA THR A 52 9.21 -3.10 0.85
C THR A 52 9.88 -1.78 1.22
N ILE A 53 9.16 -0.84 1.84
CA ILE A 53 9.73 0.42 2.35
C ILE A 53 10.77 0.21 3.46
N ASP A 54 10.79 -0.96 4.10
CA ASP A 54 11.73 -1.30 5.17
C ASP A 54 13.12 -1.68 4.62
N LEU A 55 13.22 -1.99 3.34
CA LEU A 55 14.50 -2.40 2.74
C LEU A 55 15.53 -1.28 2.75
N ALA A 56 15.12 -0.04 2.47
CA ALA A 56 16.03 1.09 2.46
C ALA A 56 16.63 1.40 3.84
N PRO A 57 15.84 1.59 4.92
CA PRO A 57 16.41 1.80 6.26
C PRO A 57 17.23 0.59 6.75
N THR A 58 16.85 -0.63 6.40
CA THR A 58 17.62 -1.85 6.73
C THR A 58 19.01 -1.82 6.07
N LEU A 59 19.09 -1.41 4.79
CA LEU A 59 20.37 -1.27 4.10
C LEU A 59 21.21 -0.14 4.67
N LEU A 60 20.62 1.02 4.99
CA LEU A 60 21.33 2.11 5.64
C LEU A 60 21.93 1.67 6.99
N SER A 61 21.13 1.00 7.82
CA SER A 61 21.58 0.42 9.08
C SER A 61 22.70 -0.60 8.87
N TYR A 62 22.57 -1.45 7.88
CA TYR A 62 23.61 -2.44 7.54
C TYR A 62 24.97 -1.78 7.26
N PHE A 63 24.96 -0.67 6.52
CA PHE A 63 26.17 0.08 6.18
C PHE A 63 26.56 1.17 7.21
N CYS A 64 25.94 1.17 8.40
CA CYS A 64 26.16 2.16 9.45
C CYS A 64 25.94 3.62 8.98
N VAL A 65 25.00 3.81 8.05
CA VAL A 65 24.57 5.14 7.59
C VAL A 65 23.34 5.55 8.40
N PRO A 66 23.29 6.79 8.92
CA PRO A 66 22.11 7.27 9.65
C PRO A 66 20.84 7.21 8.79
N ILE A 67 19.75 6.70 9.35
CA ILE A 67 18.45 6.66 8.70
C ILE A 67 17.86 8.08 8.75
N PRO A 68 17.51 8.70 7.62
CA PRO A 68 16.86 10.00 7.60
C PRO A 68 15.50 10.01 8.31
N PRO A 69 15.15 11.08 9.05
CA PRO A 69 13.91 11.13 9.82
C PRO A 69 12.63 11.16 9.00
N ASP A 70 12.72 11.48 7.72
CA ASP A 70 11.63 11.46 6.74
C ASP A 70 11.42 10.09 6.09
N MET A 71 12.19 9.07 6.48
CA MET A 71 12.05 7.70 5.99
C MET A 71 11.07 6.94 6.89
N GLN A 72 9.94 6.51 6.34
CA GLN A 72 8.84 5.89 7.07
C GLN A 72 8.98 4.37 7.28
N GLY A 73 9.92 3.73 6.58
CA GLY A 73 10.23 2.31 6.78
C GLY A 73 11.04 2.07 8.05
N HIS A 74 11.10 0.81 8.47
CA HIS A 74 11.79 0.38 9.68
C HIS A 74 13.02 -0.48 9.35
N ASP A 75 14.08 -0.40 10.18
CA ASP A 75 15.18 -1.35 10.12
C ASP A 75 14.69 -2.74 10.56
N LEU A 76 14.90 -3.74 9.72
CA LEU A 76 14.47 -5.12 9.95
C LEU A 76 15.45 -5.94 10.80
N GLN A 77 16.49 -5.36 11.38
CA GLN A 77 17.49 -6.10 12.15
C GLN A 77 16.86 -6.92 13.29
N THR A 78 15.93 -6.34 14.05
CA THR A 78 15.24 -7.04 15.15
C THR A 78 14.30 -8.14 14.66
N VAL A 79 13.66 -7.95 13.50
CA VAL A 79 12.87 -8.99 12.85
C VAL A 79 13.78 -10.16 12.45
N LEU A 80 14.90 -9.88 11.80
CA LEU A 80 15.84 -10.90 11.35
C LEU A 80 16.43 -11.70 12.51
N GLN A 81 16.75 -11.05 13.62
CA GLN A 81 17.37 -11.71 14.79
C GLN A 81 16.37 -12.51 15.62
N GLN A 82 15.19 -11.97 15.91
CA GLN A 82 14.31 -12.47 16.98
C GLN A 82 12.83 -12.49 16.60
N ASP A 83 12.46 -12.17 15.35
CA ASP A 83 11.08 -12.05 14.89
C ASP A 83 10.25 -11.01 15.68
N ILE A 84 10.92 -9.94 16.16
CA ILE A 84 10.25 -8.84 16.88
C ILE A 84 9.53 -7.96 15.87
N PRO A 85 8.19 -7.80 15.96
CA PRO A 85 7.44 -6.99 15.03
C PRO A 85 7.86 -5.52 15.03
N VAL A 86 7.96 -4.92 13.84
CA VAL A 86 8.23 -3.49 13.65
C VAL A 86 6.94 -2.69 13.37
N ARG A 87 5.83 -3.38 13.14
CA ARG A 87 4.49 -2.81 12.96
C ARG A 87 3.41 -3.80 13.34
N ASP A 88 2.24 -3.28 13.66
CA ASP A 88 1.02 -4.05 13.96
C ASP A 88 0.07 -4.16 12.75
N ALA A 89 0.19 -3.24 11.79
CA ALA A 89 -0.60 -3.25 10.56
C ALA A 89 0.15 -2.58 9.41
N ALA A 90 -0.29 -2.81 8.17
CA ALA A 90 0.31 -2.25 6.98
C ALA A 90 -0.75 -1.85 5.95
N LEU A 91 -0.56 -0.69 5.30
CA LEU A 91 -1.33 -0.29 4.12
C LEU A 91 -0.66 -0.84 2.85
N PHE A 92 -1.49 -1.23 1.89
CA PHE A 92 -1.04 -1.63 0.56
C PHE A 92 -2.11 -1.34 -0.49
N GLY A 93 -1.81 -1.58 -1.73
CA GLY A 93 -2.73 -1.34 -2.84
C GLY A 93 -2.05 -0.69 -4.03
N MET A 94 -2.84 -0.10 -4.91
CA MET A 94 -2.36 0.58 -6.09
C MET A 94 -3.06 1.93 -6.26
N PHE A 95 -2.33 2.93 -6.75
CA PHE A 95 -2.87 4.26 -7.03
C PHE A 95 -4.18 4.20 -7.80
N GLY A 96 -5.21 4.87 -7.27
CA GLY A 96 -6.54 4.95 -7.87
C GLY A 96 -7.43 3.71 -7.71
N ALA A 97 -6.91 2.60 -7.17
CA ALA A 97 -7.69 1.40 -6.85
C ALA A 97 -8.07 1.36 -5.35
N HIS A 98 -8.33 0.17 -4.83
CA HIS A 98 -8.62 -0.04 -3.41
C HIS A 98 -7.49 0.47 -2.50
N VAL A 99 -7.86 0.98 -1.34
CA VAL A 99 -6.95 1.09 -0.20
C VAL A 99 -7.12 -0.17 0.63
N CYS A 100 -6.01 -0.86 0.88
CA CYS A 100 -6.01 -2.13 1.58
C CYS A 100 -5.21 -2.01 2.87
N VAL A 101 -5.63 -2.75 3.90
CA VAL A 101 -4.93 -2.85 5.18
C VAL A 101 -4.88 -4.31 5.63
N THR A 102 -3.78 -4.68 6.28
CA THR A 102 -3.63 -5.99 6.92
C THR A 102 -2.96 -5.85 8.28
N ASP A 103 -3.33 -6.72 9.22
CA ASP A 103 -2.64 -6.95 10.49
C ASP A 103 -1.82 -8.25 10.49
N GLY A 104 -1.70 -8.89 9.32
CA GLY A 104 -1.03 -10.18 9.13
C GLY A 104 -1.97 -11.40 9.24
N ARG A 105 -3.17 -11.24 9.78
CA ARG A 105 -4.24 -12.22 9.78
C ARG A 105 -5.43 -11.78 8.94
N TRP A 106 -5.91 -10.57 9.20
CA TRP A 106 -7.04 -10.00 8.49
C TRP A 106 -6.56 -9.14 7.33
N VAL A 107 -7.25 -9.22 6.20
CA VAL A 107 -7.05 -8.34 5.06
C VAL A 107 -8.37 -7.66 4.77
N TYR A 108 -8.37 -6.32 4.78
CA TYR A 108 -9.52 -5.53 4.39
C TYR A 108 -9.17 -4.63 3.21
N MET A 109 -9.96 -4.71 2.16
CA MET A 109 -9.81 -3.96 0.93
C MET A 109 -11.02 -3.06 0.74
N ARG A 110 -10.78 -1.75 0.71
CA ARG A 110 -11.84 -0.76 0.63
C ARG A 110 -11.85 -0.09 -0.73
N ALA A 111 -12.96 -0.25 -1.45
CA ALA A 111 -13.18 0.30 -2.78
C ALA A 111 -13.41 1.82 -2.75
N ASP A 112 -13.17 2.47 -3.87
CA ASP A 112 -13.59 3.86 -4.05
C ASP A 112 -15.11 3.98 -4.13
N ARG A 113 -15.63 5.18 -3.81
CA ARG A 113 -17.05 5.49 -3.89
C ARG A 113 -17.36 6.17 -5.22
N PRO A 114 -18.45 5.78 -5.90
CA PRO A 114 -18.80 6.34 -7.20
C PRO A 114 -18.86 7.86 -7.20
N GLY A 115 -18.29 8.49 -8.21
CA GLY A 115 -18.31 9.93 -8.41
C GLY A 115 -17.31 10.74 -7.57
N THR A 116 -16.46 10.09 -6.80
CA THR A 116 -15.40 10.75 -6.05
C THR A 116 -14.21 11.09 -6.96
N ALA A 117 -13.52 12.19 -6.63
CA ALA A 117 -12.35 12.61 -7.40
C ALA A 117 -11.09 11.85 -6.94
N LEU A 118 -10.23 11.55 -7.90
CA LEU A 118 -8.88 11.06 -7.68
C LEU A 118 -7.88 12.17 -8.01
N TYR A 119 -6.88 12.35 -7.14
CA TYR A 119 -5.80 13.32 -7.36
C TYR A 119 -4.45 12.62 -7.33
N ASP A 120 -3.57 13.03 -8.23
CA ASP A 120 -2.14 12.71 -8.17
C ASP A 120 -1.40 13.81 -7.42
N TYR A 121 -0.50 13.42 -6.50
CA TYR A 121 0.41 14.29 -5.76
C TYR A 121 1.84 13.94 -6.14
N THR A 122 2.48 14.80 -6.89
CA THR A 122 3.77 14.46 -7.50
C THR A 122 4.79 15.61 -7.43
N LEU A 123 6.05 15.24 -7.38
CA LEU A 123 7.17 16.16 -7.60
C LEU A 123 7.62 16.20 -9.07
N LEU A 124 7.10 15.29 -9.90
CA LEU A 124 7.40 15.20 -11.32
C LEU A 124 6.19 15.67 -12.15
N PRO A 125 6.35 16.66 -13.05
CA PRO A 125 5.26 17.18 -13.87
C PRO A 125 4.98 16.27 -15.08
N LEU A 126 4.84 14.96 -14.84
CA LEU A 126 4.57 13.99 -15.90
C LEU A 126 3.85 12.74 -15.34
N HIS A 127 3.06 12.10 -16.17
CA HIS A 127 2.59 10.74 -15.96
C HIS A 127 3.76 9.76 -16.07
N GLN A 128 3.54 8.54 -15.60
CA GLN A 128 4.57 7.51 -15.60
C GLN A 128 5.22 7.27 -16.99
N ARG A 129 4.49 7.51 -18.07
CA ARG A 129 4.92 7.23 -19.44
C ARG A 129 4.72 8.38 -20.42
N ALA A 130 4.17 9.51 -19.97
CA ALA A 130 3.84 10.65 -20.82
C ALA A 130 3.93 11.96 -20.06
N MET A 131 4.13 13.06 -20.78
CA MET A 131 3.96 14.40 -20.21
C MET A 131 2.50 14.66 -19.91
N TYR A 132 2.21 15.50 -18.92
CA TYR A 132 0.88 16.03 -18.72
C TYR A 132 0.42 16.84 -19.94
N ALA A 133 -0.85 16.69 -20.30
CA ALA A 133 -1.46 17.55 -21.32
C ALA A 133 -1.55 19.01 -20.83
N PRO A 134 -1.56 19.99 -21.74
CA PRO A 134 -1.70 21.41 -21.35
C PRO A 134 -2.93 21.68 -20.50
N GLU A 135 -4.04 20.99 -20.75
CA GLU A 135 -5.30 21.13 -20.03
C GLU A 135 -5.22 20.58 -18.59
N GLU A 136 -4.36 19.58 -18.36
CA GLU A 136 -4.05 19.06 -17.02
C GLU A 136 -3.18 20.06 -16.27
N LEU A 137 -2.14 20.59 -16.91
CA LEU A 137 -1.23 21.56 -16.33
C LEU A 137 -1.92 22.88 -15.96
N GLN A 138 -2.93 23.30 -16.74
CA GLN A 138 -3.74 24.49 -16.43
C GLN A 138 -4.57 24.35 -15.16
N LYS A 139 -4.91 23.14 -14.74
CA LYS A 139 -5.74 22.84 -13.57
C LYS A 139 -4.92 22.44 -12.35
N LEU A 140 -3.62 22.31 -12.49
CA LEU A 140 -2.77 21.93 -11.35
C LEU A 140 -2.78 23.02 -10.27
N THR A 141 -2.65 22.58 -9.05
CA THR A 141 -2.41 23.43 -7.89
C THR A 141 -1.20 22.96 -7.11
N LEU A 142 -0.65 23.82 -6.26
CA LEU A 142 0.41 23.42 -5.34
C LEU A 142 -0.24 23.00 -4.02
N HIS A 143 0.15 21.84 -3.53
CA HIS A 143 -0.19 21.35 -2.22
C HIS A 143 0.94 21.64 -1.23
N GLU A 144 0.62 21.82 0.04
CA GLU A 144 1.64 21.98 1.09
C GLU A 144 2.50 20.71 1.19
N PRO A 145 3.74 20.83 1.68
CA PRO A 145 4.62 19.68 1.82
C PRO A 145 4.01 18.57 2.69
N PHE A 146 4.22 17.33 2.31
CA PHE A 146 4.03 16.18 3.18
C PHE A 146 5.26 16.01 4.09
N SER A 147 5.13 15.33 5.22
CA SER A 147 6.22 15.08 6.18
C SER A 147 7.47 14.48 5.52
N PHE A 148 7.26 13.65 4.49
CA PHE A 148 8.32 12.94 3.76
C PHE A 148 8.84 13.68 2.50
N THR A 149 8.32 14.85 2.15
CA THR A 149 8.78 15.61 0.96
C THR A 149 9.85 16.65 1.26
N LYS A 150 10.46 16.63 2.45
CA LYS A 150 11.58 17.53 2.86
C LYS A 150 11.28 19.02 2.67
N GLY A 151 10.03 19.43 2.93
CA GLY A 151 9.58 20.81 2.74
C GLY A 151 9.27 21.19 1.29
N CYS A 152 9.37 20.26 0.34
CA CYS A 152 9.00 20.50 -1.05
C CYS A 152 7.46 20.39 -1.21
N ARG A 153 6.86 21.43 -1.78
CA ARG A 153 5.45 21.41 -2.20
C ARG A 153 5.26 20.45 -3.37
N THR A 154 4.17 19.71 -3.36
CA THR A 154 3.83 18.81 -4.47
C THR A 154 2.86 19.48 -5.45
N LEU A 155 2.90 19.05 -6.70
CA LEU A 155 1.85 19.31 -7.66
C LEU A 155 0.64 18.45 -7.30
N LYS A 156 -0.54 19.05 -7.22
CA LYS A 156 -1.82 18.36 -7.06
C LYS A 156 -2.59 18.46 -8.36
N ILE A 157 -2.90 17.33 -8.97
CA ILE A 157 -3.53 17.25 -10.29
C ILE A 157 -4.75 16.33 -10.18
N ALA A 158 -5.90 16.82 -10.61
CA ALA A 158 -7.09 15.98 -10.72
C ALA A 158 -6.93 15.00 -11.90
N MET A 159 -7.08 13.72 -11.62
CA MET A 159 -7.06 12.69 -12.65
C MET A 159 -8.33 12.76 -13.52
N PRO A 160 -8.25 12.41 -14.81
CA PRO A 160 -9.43 12.27 -15.66
C PRO A 160 -10.48 11.33 -15.04
N LYS A 161 -11.77 11.59 -15.28
CA LYS A 161 -12.85 10.76 -14.72
C LYS A 161 -12.86 9.32 -15.24
N ASP A 162 -12.26 9.11 -16.39
CA ASP A 162 -12.07 7.82 -17.06
C ASP A 162 -10.68 7.22 -16.80
N PHE A 163 -9.93 7.80 -15.86
CA PHE A 163 -8.66 7.24 -15.45
C PHE A 163 -8.88 5.95 -14.66
N TYR A 164 -8.45 4.85 -15.24
CA TYR A 164 -8.40 3.55 -14.58
C TYR A 164 -6.95 3.09 -14.48
N PRO A 165 -6.38 3.09 -13.28
CA PRO A 165 -4.98 2.65 -13.06
C PRO A 165 -4.81 1.16 -13.35
N CYS A 166 -5.88 0.39 -13.19
CA CYS A 166 -5.94 -1.03 -13.47
C CYS A 166 -6.67 -1.29 -14.79
N MET A 167 -6.22 -2.27 -15.55
CA MET A 167 -6.93 -2.72 -16.73
C MET A 167 -8.31 -3.27 -16.34
N SER A 168 -9.35 -2.45 -16.50
CA SER A 168 -10.78 -2.77 -16.31
C SER A 168 -11.09 -3.44 -14.95
N THR A 169 -11.72 -2.70 -14.09
CA THR A 169 -12.45 -3.29 -12.96
C THR A 169 -13.82 -3.73 -13.50
N ALA A 170 -14.11 -5.02 -13.46
CA ALA A 170 -15.50 -5.43 -13.55
C ALA A 170 -16.25 -4.77 -12.38
N PRO A 171 -17.46 -4.22 -12.56
CA PRO A 171 -18.19 -3.55 -11.48
C PRO A 171 -18.32 -4.38 -10.20
N GLU A 172 -18.38 -5.70 -10.34
CA GLU A 172 -18.43 -6.67 -9.24
C GLU A 172 -17.15 -6.74 -8.42
N GLU A 173 -16.01 -6.29 -8.95
CA GLU A 173 -14.72 -6.24 -8.26
C GLU A 173 -14.54 -4.93 -7.47
N ASN A 174 -15.29 -3.88 -7.83
CA ASN A 174 -15.24 -2.60 -7.10
C ASN A 174 -16.14 -2.66 -5.86
N ARG A 175 -15.77 -3.51 -4.90
CA ARG A 175 -16.47 -3.72 -3.65
C ARG A 175 -15.53 -3.80 -2.47
N ASP A 176 -16.02 -3.47 -1.28
CA ASP A 176 -15.29 -3.74 -0.05
C ASP A 176 -15.21 -5.27 0.18
N ALA A 177 -14.08 -5.74 0.66
CA ALA A 177 -13.86 -7.16 0.93
C ALA A 177 -13.01 -7.37 2.19
N LEU A 178 -13.45 -8.26 3.06
CA LEU A 178 -12.75 -8.70 4.27
C LEU A 178 -12.43 -10.18 4.17
N PHE A 179 -11.20 -10.56 4.51
CA PHE A 179 -10.74 -11.95 4.52
C PHE A 179 -10.00 -12.27 5.82
N ASP A 180 -10.18 -13.49 6.33
CA ASP A 180 -9.38 -14.07 7.41
C ASP A 180 -8.38 -15.08 6.82
N LEU A 181 -7.13 -14.70 6.70
CA LEU A 181 -6.07 -15.55 6.13
C LEU A 181 -5.79 -16.82 6.94
N GLN A 182 -6.22 -16.87 8.20
CA GLN A 182 -6.08 -18.07 9.01
C GLN A 182 -7.04 -19.19 8.57
N THR A 183 -8.25 -18.83 8.13
CA THR A 183 -9.30 -19.78 7.72
C THR A 183 -9.44 -19.88 6.22
N ASP A 184 -9.10 -18.81 5.49
CA ASP A 184 -9.16 -18.70 4.03
C ASP A 184 -7.87 -18.05 3.49
N PRO A 185 -6.73 -18.76 3.51
CA PRO A 185 -5.44 -18.23 3.03
C PRO A 185 -5.41 -17.93 1.54
N LYS A 186 -6.37 -18.43 0.77
CA LYS A 186 -6.50 -18.17 -0.66
C LYS A 186 -7.46 -17.01 -0.97
N GLN A 187 -8.12 -16.45 0.03
CA GLN A 187 -9.07 -15.35 -0.14
C GLN A 187 -10.19 -15.65 -1.16
N GLU A 188 -10.69 -16.87 -1.16
CA GLU A 188 -11.78 -17.31 -2.05
C GLU A 188 -13.15 -16.80 -1.59
N HIS A 189 -13.31 -16.53 -0.27
CA HIS A 189 -14.59 -16.20 0.36
C HIS A 189 -14.49 -14.97 1.26
N SER A 190 -14.86 -13.81 0.72
CA SER A 190 -14.98 -12.61 1.56
C SER A 190 -16.11 -12.79 2.58
N ILE A 191 -15.85 -12.35 3.81
CA ILE A 191 -16.78 -12.44 4.94
C ILE A 191 -17.40 -11.08 5.26
N LYS A 192 -18.55 -11.11 5.95
CA LYS A 192 -19.21 -9.92 6.48
C LYS A 192 -19.19 -10.01 8.01
N ASP A 193 -18.33 -9.25 8.64
CA ASP A 193 -18.22 -9.09 10.08
C ASP A 193 -18.03 -7.61 10.38
N LEU A 194 -19.10 -6.95 10.79
CA LEU A 194 -19.12 -5.51 11.03
C LEU A 194 -18.15 -5.07 12.14
N ILE A 195 -17.90 -5.94 13.13
CA ILE A 195 -16.97 -5.62 14.22
C ILE A 195 -15.55 -5.66 13.70
N GLN A 196 -15.21 -6.70 12.95
CA GLN A 196 -13.88 -6.84 12.38
C GLN A 196 -13.62 -5.83 11.26
N GLU A 197 -14.63 -5.55 10.42
CA GLU A 197 -14.54 -4.50 9.42
C GLU A 197 -14.25 -3.15 10.08
N GLN A 198 -14.94 -2.79 11.16
CA GLN A 198 -14.69 -1.54 11.88
C GLN A 198 -13.29 -1.49 12.47
N HIS A 199 -12.80 -2.58 13.06
CA HIS A 199 -11.44 -2.67 13.56
C HIS A 199 -10.42 -2.41 12.43
N MET A 200 -10.60 -3.02 11.26
CA MET A 200 -9.70 -2.80 10.11
C MET A 200 -9.81 -1.39 9.55
N ILE A 201 -11.00 -0.77 9.58
CA ILE A 201 -11.20 0.64 9.21
C ILE A 201 -10.43 1.57 10.17
N ASP A 202 -10.46 1.27 11.47
CA ASP A 202 -9.74 2.07 12.47
C ASP A 202 -8.22 2.00 12.25
N LEU A 203 -7.68 0.78 11.98
CA LEU A 203 -6.28 0.59 11.59
C LEU A 203 -5.94 1.34 10.31
N MET A 204 -6.78 1.22 9.29
CA MET A 204 -6.62 1.93 8.00
C MET A 204 -6.58 3.44 8.22
N SER A 205 -7.53 4.00 8.96
CA SER A 205 -7.64 5.43 9.22
C SER A 205 -6.43 5.97 9.98
N ARG A 206 -5.97 5.23 11.00
CA ARG A 206 -4.76 5.56 11.77
C ARG A 206 -3.53 5.60 10.85
N LEU A 207 -3.30 4.54 10.07
CA LEU A 207 -2.15 4.48 9.16
C LEU A 207 -2.22 5.54 8.06
N MET A 208 -3.40 5.84 7.53
CA MET A 208 -3.59 6.92 6.57
C MET A 208 -3.23 8.28 7.19
N GLN A 209 -3.62 8.54 8.44
CA GLN A 209 -3.27 9.75 9.17
C GLN A 209 -1.76 9.85 9.41
N GLU A 210 -1.12 8.78 9.86
CA GLU A 210 0.33 8.70 10.07
C GLU A 210 1.15 8.96 8.79
N ASN A 211 0.53 8.74 7.62
CA ASN A 211 1.12 8.94 6.30
C ASN A 211 0.62 10.20 5.58
N ASP A 212 0.15 11.21 6.31
CA ASP A 212 -0.31 12.50 5.77
C ASP A 212 -1.36 12.40 4.67
N THR A 213 -2.22 11.39 4.70
CA THR A 213 -3.20 11.16 3.64
C THR A 213 -4.14 12.34 3.48
N PRO A 214 -4.29 12.93 2.28
CA PRO A 214 -5.17 14.05 2.03
C PRO A 214 -6.65 13.72 2.28
N ALA A 215 -7.44 14.74 2.70
CA ALA A 215 -8.86 14.59 3.05
C ALA A 215 -9.71 13.95 1.93
N GLU A 216 -9.41 14.29 0.68
CA GLU A 216 -10.11 13.73 -0.47
C GLU A 216 -9.89 12.23 -0.67
N GLN A 217 -8.78 11.68 -0.18
CA GLN A 217 -8.55 10.24 -0.23
C GLN A 217 -9.43 9.50 0.77
N TYR A 218 -9.69 10.07 1.95
CA TYR A 218 -10.69 9.55 2.88
C TYR A 218 -12.09 9.60 2.24
N ALA A 219 -12.46 10.74 1.68
CA ALA A 219 -13.74 10.89 0.99
C ALA A 219 -13.88 9.90 -0.16
N ARG A 220 -12.79 9.64 -0.92
CA ARG A 220 -12.78 8.70 -2.04
C ARG A 220 -13.18 7.29 -1.63
N ILE A 221 -12.76 6.83 -0.48
CA ILE A 221 -13.11 5.51 0.05
C ILE A 221 -14.26 5.54 1.06
N GLY A 222 -14.98 6.67 1.17
CA GLY A 222 -16.14 6.83 2.04
C GLY A 222 -15.82 6.80 3.53
N LEU A 223 -14.67 7.36 3.92
CA LEU A 223 -14.29 7.60 5.30
C LEU A 223 -14.30 9.11 5.61
N GLN A 224 -14.37 9.43 6.89
CA GLN A 224 -14.12 10.80 7.37
C GLN A 224 -12.66 10.90 7.79
N GLN A 225 -12.05 12.03 7.51
CA GLN A 225 -10.73 12.33 8.04
C GLN A 225 -10.83 12.48 9.57
N PRO A 226 -9.97 11.83 10.35
CA PRO A 226 -9.93 11.96 11.81
C PRO A 226 -9.69 13.39 12.30
#